data_888ceecf39f202b2c2647c85accbfad2
#
_entry.id   888ceecf39f202b2c2647c85accbfad2
#
_cell.length_a   1.000
_cell.length_b   1.000
_cell.length_c   1.000
_cell.angle_alpha   90.00
_cell.angle_beta   90.00
_cell.angle_gamma   90.00
#
_symmetry.space_group_name_H-M   'P 1'
#
loop_
_entity.id
_entity.type
_entity.pdbx_description
1 polymer ?
#
loop_
_entity_poly.entity_id
_entity_poly.type
_entity_poly.pdbx_seq_one_letter_code
_entity_poly.pdbx_strand_id
1 'polypeptide(L)'
;GAGLVLHLKAEHPNGKEPILLMSHHDVVSAPAEGWEHAPFSGDVDRDGRIWGRGTVDTKGSLMCELQSLEELLAEGWKPETDVYITSSCTEEWSGESAPAIVQWLKERGVHLGMLMDEGGMIMRNPIGGVEGRYCVVGVVEKGYGDVKFIARSKGGHASAPGKNTPLPRLGAFMVDVEQHNPFKVEITPTVREMFSRMAPNMTYPMKLIFANLWLFSPLVKKLMPAISPAGAAMMQTTCAFTTAKG
;
A
#
# COMPACT_ATOMS: atom_id res chain seq x y z
N GLY A 1 -21.27 -7.38 2.97
CA GLY A 1 -20.67 -7.71 1.69
C GLY A 1 -20.16 -9.14 1.70
N ALA A 2 -19.78 -9.64 0.54
CA ALA A 2 -19.19 -10.97 0.40
C ALA A 2 -17.89 -10.85 -0.40
N GLY A 3 -16.83 -11.52 0.06
CA GLY A 3 -15.64 -11.72 -0.75
C GLY A 3 -15.94 -12.64 -1.93
N LEU A 4 -15.25 -12.48 -3.02
CA LEU A 4 -15.40 -13.27 -4.24
C LEU A 4 -14.17 -14.15 -4.44
N VAL A 5 -14.39 -15.36 -4.92
CA VAL A 5 -13.33 -16.28 -5.38
C VAL A 5 -13.78 -16.86 -6.71
N LEU A 6 -13.06 -16.58 -7.75
CA LEU A 6 -13.22 -17.17 -9.07
C LEU A 6 -12.07 -18.15 -9.30
N HIS A 7 -12.35 -19.32 -9.85
CA HIS A 7 -11.37 -20.36 -10.10
C HIS A 7 -11.45 -20.81 -11.55
N LEU A 8 -10.43 -20.52 -12.32
CA LEU A 8 -10.21 -21.07 -13.65
C LEU A 8 -9.24 -22.26 -13.53
N LYS A 9 -9.78 -23.43 -13.75
CA LYS A 9 -9.04 -24.68 -13.63
C LYS A 9 -8.14 -24.89 -14.86
N ALA A 10 -6.92 -25.36 -14.63
CA ALA A 10 -6.02 -25.75 -15.70
C ALA A 10 -6.61 -26.87 -16.55
N GLU A 11 -6.60 -26.69 -17.88
CA GLU A 11 -6.97 -27.76 -18.82
C GLU A 11 -5.81 -28.74 -19.04
N HIS A 12 -4.58 -28.24 -19.03
CA HIS A 12 -3.36 -29.01 -19.25
C HIS A 12 -2.34 -28.74 -18.14
N PRO A 13 -2.52 -29.30 -16.92
CA PRO A 13 -1.66 -29.01 -15.80
C PRO A 13 -0.19 -29.32 -16.08
N ASN A 14 0.68 -28.33 -15.84
CA ASN A 14 2.13 -28.46 -16.02
C ASN A 14 2.88 -28.77 -14.71
N GLY A 15 2.16 -29.05 -13.64
CA GLY A 15 2.72 -29.36 -12.31
C GLY A 15 3.21 -28.15 -11.53
N LYS A 16 3.01 -26.93 -12.03
CA LYS A 16 3.30 -25.70 -11.28
C LYS A 16 2.18 -25.37 -10.31
N GLU A 17 2.53 -24.70 -9.24
CA GLU A 17 1.57 -24.17 -8.26
C GLU A 17 0.65 -23.10 -8.88
N PRO A 18 -0.60 -22.99 -8.40
CA PRO A 18 -1.56 -21.99 -8.85
C PRO A 18 -1.06 -20.54 -8.73
N ILE A 19 -1.63 -19.67 -9.55
CA ILE A 19 -1.47 -18.22 -9.40
C ILE A 19 -2.76 -17.60 -8.85
N LEU A 20 -2.62 -16.53 -8.07
CA LEU A 20 -3.74 -15.76 -7.54
C LEU A 20 -3.55 -14.28 -7.91
N LEU A 21 -4.59 -13.72 -8.52
CA LEU A 21 -4.76 -12.29 -8.76
C LEU A 21 -5.74 -11.78 -7.72
N MET A 22 -5.35 -10.76 -6.96
CA MET A 22 -6.13 -10.26 -5.83
C MET A 22 -6.40 -8.77 -5.99
N SER A 23 -7.61 -8.38 -5.67
CA SER A 23 -8.07 -7.00 -5.65
C SER A 23 -9.14 -6.83 -4.58
N HIS A 24 -9.68 -5.63 -4.41
CA HIS A 24 -10.84 -5.39 -3.56
C HIS A 24 -11.90 -4.55 -4.26
N HIS A 25 -13.15 -4.68 -3.83
CA HIS A 25 -14.27 -3.97 -4.43
C HIS A 25 -15.01 -3.04 -3.45
N ASP A 26 -14.64 -3.06 -2.18
CA ASP A 26 -15.04 -2.01 -1.25
C ASP A 26 -14.23 -0.73 -1.48
N VAL A 27 -14.67 0.35 -0.89
CA VAL A 27 -14.06 1.68 -1.05
C VAL A 27 -14.24 2.49 0.23
N VAL A 28 -13.32 3.40 0.50
CA VAL A 28 -13.49 4.39 1.56
C VAL A 28 -14.66 5.33 1.27
N SER A 29 -15.19 5.95 2.30
CA SER A 29 -16.28 6.93 2.15
C SER A 29 -15.88 8.08 1.24
N ALA A 30 -16.84 8.58 0.47
CA ALA A 30 -16.66 9.71 -0.42
C ALA A 30 -17.86 10.67 -0.29
N PRO A 31 -17.78 11.70 0.58
CA PRO A 31 -18.77 12.76 0.59
C PRO A 31 -18.79 13.46 -0.78
N ALA A 32 -19.99 13.86 -1.24
CA ALA A 32 -20.14 14.43 -2.57
C ALA A 32 -19.45 15.80 -2.76
N GLU A 33 -19.15 16.47 -1.66
CA GLU A 33 -18.48 17.77 -1.67
C GLU A 33 -17.05 17.68 -2.19
N GLY A 34 -16.70 18.59 -3.09
CA GLY A 34 -15.34 18.68 -3.68
C GLY A 34 -15.09 17.77 -4.87
N TRP A 35 -16.09 17.00 -5.33
CA TRP A 35 -15.98 16.18 -6.54
C TRP A 35 -16.49 16.92 -7.77
N GLU A 36 -15.73 16.85 -8.88
CA GLU A 36 -16.15 17.39 -10.19
C GLU A 36 -17.27 16.53 -10.80
N HIS A 37 -17.19 15.21 -10.64
CA HIS A 37 -18.23 14.23 -10.96
C HIS A 37 -18.70 13.56 -9.69
N ALA A 38 -19.95 13.13 -9.59
CA ALA A 38 -20.42 12.43 -8.38
C ALA A 38 -19.57 11.19 -8.10
N PRO A 39 -19.13 10.96 -6.84
CA PRO A 39 -18.11 9.96 -6.51
C PRO A 39 -18.50 8.51 -6.84
N PHE A 40 -19.77 8.24 -7.08
CA PHE A 40 -20.29 6.91 -7.43
C PHE A 40 -21.04 6.90 -8.77
N SER A 41 -20.84 7.90 -9.63
CA SER A 41 -21.53 7.98 -10.93
C SER A 41 -20.96 7.01 -11.95
N GLY A 42 -19.64 6.78 -11.94
CA GLY A 42 -18.97 6.04 -13.00
C GLY A 42 -18.97 6.79 -14.33
N ASP A 43 -19.08 8.12 -14.31
CA ASP A 43 -19.12 8.94 -15.51
C ASP A 43 -17.85 8.74 -16.35
N VAL A 44 -18.06 8.68 -17.67
CA VAL A 44 -16.95 8.66 -18.64
C VAL A 44 -16.93 9.99 -19.35
N ASP A 45 -15.84 10.74 -19.20
CA ASP A 45 -15.69 12.02 -19.86
C ASP A 45 -15.33 11.87 -21.36
N ARG A 46 -15.30 13.00 -22.07
CA ARG A 46 -14.96 13.04 -23.50
C ARG A 46 -13.54 12.57 -23.83
N ASP A 47 -12.65 12.54 -22.85
CA ASP A 47 -11.27 12.05 -22.99
C ASP A 47 -11.19 10.55 -22.66
N GLY A 48 -12.30 9.89 -22.34
CA GLY A 48 -12.40 8.48 -21.99
C GLY A 48 -11.97 8.15 -20.55
N ARG A 49 -11.88 9.16 -19.67
CA ARG A 49 -11.56 8.93 -18.26
C ARG A 49 -12.80 8.50 -17.50
N ILE A 50 -12.67 7.46 -16.69
CA ILE A 50 -13.73 6.98 -15.81
C ILE A 50 -13.59 7.65 -14.45
N TRP A 51 -14.61 8.38 -14.03
CA TRP A 51 -14.64 9.13 -12.78
C TRP A 51 -15.39 8.34 -11.70
N GLY A 52 -14.76 8.21 -10.53
CA GLY A 52 -15.43 7.61 -9.39
C GLY A 52 -14.49 7.17 -8.29
N ARG A 53 -15.01 7.09 -7.07
CA ARG A 53 -14.35 6.45 -5.94
C ARG A 53 -14.21 4.96 -6.24
N GLY A 54 -12.98 4.41 -6.11
CA GLY A 54 -12.68 3.02 -6.40
C GLY A 54 -12.26 2.73 -7.85
N THR A 55 -12.22 3.71 -8.76
CA THR A 55 -11.75 3.49 -10.13
C THR A 55 -10.27 3.15 -10.20
N VAL A 56 -9.46 3.72 -9.32
CA VAL A 56 -8.02 3.43 -9.19
C VAL A 56 -7.78 2.42 -8.06
N ASP A 57 -8.42 2.61 -6.92
CA ASP A 57 -8.27 1.85 -5.70
C ASP A 57 -9.58 1.13 -5.36
N THR A 58 -9.78 -0.16 -5.76
CA THR A 58 -8.93 -0.87 -6.75
C THR A 58 -9.79 -1.66 -7.77
N LYS A 59 -11.03 -1.18 -8.04
CA LYS A 59 -11.91 -1.80 -9.05
C LYS A 59 -11.31 -1.79 -10.46
N GLY A 60 -10.41 -0.83 -10.74
CA GLY A 60 -9.66 -0.81 -11.98
C GLY A 60 -8.77 -2.04 -12.14
N SER A 61 -8.09 -2.48 -11.09
CA SER A 61 -7.29 -3.72 -11.08
C SER A 61 -8.18 -4.93 -11.34
N LEU A 62 -9.27 -5.07 -10.57
CA LEU A 62 -10.25 -6.14 -10.77
C LEU A 62 -10.77 -6.22 -12.21
N MET A 63 -11.10 -5.06 -12.79
CA MET A 63 -11.58 -4.99 -14.18
C MET A 63 -10.50 -5.44 -15.16
N CYS A 64 -9.26 -5.00 -14.97
CA CYS A 64 -8.12 -5.41 -15.80
C CYS A 64 -7.85 -6.91 -15.70
N GLU A 65 -7.92 -7.50 -14.51
CA GLU A 65 -7.74 -8.93 -14.27
C GLU A 65 -8.79 -9.75 -15.02
N LEU A 66 -10.06 -9.38 -14.86
CA LEU A 66 -11.19 -10.07 -15.51
C LEU A 66 -11.14 -9.92 -17.02
N GLN A 67 -10.95 -8.69 -17.52
CA GLN A 67 -10.91 -8.42 -18.96
C GLN A 67 -9.75 -9.12 -19.66
N SER A 68 -8.56 -9.10 -19.03
CA SER A 68 -7.40 -9.79 -19.58
C SER A 68 -7.63 -11.30 -19.69
N LEU A 69 -8.29 -11.88 -18.69
CA LEU A 69 -8.60 -13.31 -18.71
C LEU A 69 -9.65 -13.65 -19.77
N GLU A 70 -10.71 -12.84 -19.90
CA GLU A 70 -11.71 -12.98 -20.95
C GLU A 70 -11.11 -12.87 -22.36
N GLU A 71 -10.22 -11.93 -22.60
CA GLU A 71 -9.55 -11.76 -23.89
C GLU A 71 -8.64 -12.96 -24.21
N LEU A 72 -7.84 -13.43 -23.26
CA LEU A 72 -7.00 -14.61 -23.42
C LEU A 72 -7.83 -15.86 -23.74
N LEU A 73 -8.94 -16.07 -23.05
CA LEU A 73 -9.85 -17.20 -23.28
C LEU A 73 -10.52 -17.10 -24.65
N ALA A 74 -10.92 -15.90 -25.07
CA ALA A 74 -11.50 -15.66 -26.41
C ALA A 74 -10.50 -15.93 -27.53
N GLU A 75 -9.21 -15.70 -27.31
CA GLU A 75 -8.11 -16.04 -28.22
C GLU A 75 -7.77 -17.54 -28.22
N GLY A 76 -8.43 -18.33 -27.38
CA GLY A 76 -8.22 -19.78 -27.27
C GLY A 76 -7.07 -20.18 -26.34
N TRP A 77 -6.57 -19.26 -25.52
CA TRP A 77 -5.58 -19.60 -24.49
C TRP A 77 -6.16 -20.60 -23.48
N LYS A 78 -5.36 -21.59 -23.14
CA LYS A 78 -5.70 -22.60 -22.14
C LYS A 78 -4.70 -22.53 -21.00
N PRO A 79 -5.17 -22.37 -19.76
CA PRO A 79 -4.27 -22.30 -18.63
C PRO A 79 -3.56 -23.63 -18.38
N GLU A 80 -2.26 -23.54 -18.16
CA GLU A 80 -1.40 -24.67 -17.78
C GLU A 80 -1.27 -24.82 -16.26
N THR A 81 -1.73 -23.84 -15.50
CA THR A 81 -1.86 -23.87 -14.04
C THR A 81 -3.17 -23.24 -13.64
N ASP A 82 -3.69 -23.62 -12.48
CA ASP A 82 -4.92 -23.03 -11.95
C ASP A 82 -4.75 -21.53 -11.73
N VAL A 83 -5.76 -20.74 -12.10
CA VAL A 83 -5.81 -19.29 -11.89
C VAL A 83 -6.96 -18.98 -10.94
N TYR A 84 -6.63 -18.30 -9.88
CA TYR A 84 -7.62 -17.73 -8.96
C TYR A 84 -7.68 -16.22 -9.15
N ILE A 85 -8.89 -15.65 -9.20
CA ILE A 85 -9.13 -14.22 -9.02
C ILE A 85 -9.94 -14.09 -7.75
N THR A 86 -9.48 -13.22 -6.85
CA THR A 86 -10.19 -12.95 -5.60
C THR A 86 -10.44 -11.46 -5.44
N SER A 87 -11.57 -11.12 -4.82
CA SER A 87 -11.88 -9.74 -4.49
C SER A 87 -12.43 -9.62 -3.08
N SER A 88 -11.72 -8.88 -2.24
CA SER A 88 -12.14 -8.56 -0.88
C SER A 88 -13.25 -7.50 -0.87
N CYS A 89 -14.06 -7.49 0.16
CA CYS A 89 -15.11 -6.49 0.40
C CYS A 89 -14.91 -5.72 1.71
N THR A 90 -13.76 -5.85 2.35
CA THR A 90 -13.43 -5.20 3.62
C THR A 90 -11.94 -4.88 3.73
N GLU A 91 -11.29 -4.60 2.60
CA GLU A 91 -9.87 -4.28 2.56
C GLU A 91 -9.60 -2.96 3.28
N GLU A 92 -10.36 -1.93 2.93
CA GLU A 92 -10.21 -0.53 3.37
C GLU A 92 -10.26 -0.31 4.89
N TRP A 93 -10.68 -1.30 5.64
CA TRP A 93 -10.64 -1.28 7.12
C TRP A 93 -10.07 -2.56 7.73
N SER A 94 -9.27 -3.32 6.97
CA SER A 94 -8.63 -4.57 7.42
C SER A 94 -9.62 -5.57 8.03
N GLY A 95 -10.76 -5.76 7.37
CA GLY A 95 -11.82 -6.64 7.86
C GLY A 95 -11.62 -8.12 7.51
N GLU A 96 -12.64 -8.93 7.74
CA GLU A 96 -12.56 -10.40 7.72
C GLU A 96 -12.55 -11.02 6.31
N SER A 97 -12.76 -10.25 5.24
CA SER A 97 -12.96 -10.82 3.90
C SER A 97 -11.70 -11.50 3.36
N ALA A 98 -10.54 -10.82 3.39
CA ALA A 98 -9.29 -11.42 2.94
C ALA A 98 -8.85 -12.60 3.83
N PRO A 99 -8.89 -12.54 5.17
CA PRO A 99 -8.69 -13.71 6.03
C PRO A 99 -9.61 -14.89 5.71
N ALA A 100 -10.89 -14.65 5.41
CA ALA A 100 -11.83 -15.70 5.05
C ALA A 100 -11.47 -16.36 3.71
N ILE A 101 -11.04 -15.58 2.71
CA ILE A 101 -10.53 -16.10 1.44
C ILE A 101 -9.30 -16.98 1.67
N VAL A 102 -8.34 -16.53 2.47
CA VAL A 102 -7.15 -17.32 2.83
C VAL A 102 -7.53 -18.62 3.50
N GLN A 103 -8.47 -18.59 4.43
CA GLN A 103 -8.96 -19.80 5.11
C GLN A 103 -9.62 -20.76 4.11
N TRP A 104 -10.44 -20.23 3.19
CA TRP A 104 -11.10 -21.01 2.14
C TRP A 104 -10.09 -21.73 1.22
N LEU A 105 -9.00 -21.06 0.84
CA LEU A 105 -7.91 -21.63 0.04
C LEU A 105 -7.17 -22.74 0.83
N LYS A 106 -6.85 -22.47 2.10
CA LYS A 106 -6.20 -23.44 3.00
C LYS A 106 -6.98 -24.72 3.17
N GLU A 107 -8.29 -24.64 3.38
CA GLU A 107 -9.18 -25.81 3.54
C GLU A 107 -9.23 -26.68 2.30
N ARG A 108 -8.88 -26.13 1.14
CA ARG A 108 -8.81 -26.83 -0.16
C ARG A 108 -7.40 -27.28 -0.53
N GLY A 109 -6.43 -27.07 0.37
CA GLY A 109 -5.05 -27.45 0.15
C GLY A 109 -4.39 -26.66 -0.99
N VAL A 110 -4.85 -25.43 -1.29
CA VAL A 110 -4.28 -24.60 -2.33
C VAL A 110 -2.98 -23.98 -1.80
N HIS A 111 -1.88 -24.28 -2.47
CA HIS A 111 -0.58 -23.65 -2.29
C HIS A 111 -0.28 -22.77 -3.50
N LEU A 112 -0.02 -21.50 -3.28
CA LEU A 112 0.17 -20.52 -4.35
C LEU A 112 1.64 -20.42 -4.73
N GLY A 113 1.92 -20.52 -6.02
CA GLY A 113 3.24 -20.25 -6.59
C GLY A 113 3.50 -18.75 -6.79
N MET A 114 2.43 -17.99 -7.04
CA MET A 114 2.47 -16.53 -7.19
C MET A 114 1.18 -15.91 -6.67
N LEU A 115 1.31 -14.78 -6.02
CA LEU A 115 0.21 -13.89 -5.68
C LEU A 115 0.53 -12.51 -6.22
N MET A 116 -0.40 -11.89 -6.93
CA MET A 116 -0.37 -10.51 -7.36
C MET A 116 -1.54 -9.79 -6.70
N ASP A 117 -1.24 -8.73 -5.98
CA ASP A 117 -2.19 -7.83 -5.33
C ASP A 117 -2.11 -6.46 -5.97
N GLU A 118 -2.83 -5.52 -5.45
CA GLU A 118 -2.79 -4.13 -5.87
C GLU A 118 -1.44 -3.47 -5.55
N GLY A 119 -1.26 -2.24 -6.07
CA GLY A 119 -0.06 -1.43 -5.85
C GLY A 119 0.88 -1.44 -7.05
N GLY A 120 1.92 -0.65 -6.90
CA GLY A 120 2.80 -0.35 -8.01
C GLY A 120 2.18 0.62 -9.01
N MET A 121 3.03 1.17 -9.85
CA MET A 121 2.60 2.10 -10.90
C MET A 121 3.73 2.37 -11.89
N ILE A 122 3.39 2.93 -13.05
CA ILE A 122 4.38 3.48 -13.97
C ILE A 122 4.59 4.94 -13.63
N MET A 123 5.76 5.26 -13.08
CA MET A 123 6.13 6.62 -12.70
C MET A 123 7.10 7.23 -13.71
N ARG A 124 6.95 8.52 -13.99
CA ARG A 124 7.94 9.31 -14.71
C ARG A 124 8.75 10.10 -13.69
N ASN A 125 10.10 9.98 -13.77
CA ASN A 125 11.03 10.71 -12.89
C ASN A 125 10.68 10.52 -11.39
N PRO A 126 10.68 9.29 -10.85
CA PRO A 126 10.12 8.96 -9.55
C PRO A 126 10.81 9.65 -8.37
N ILE A 127 12.07 10.01 -8.53
CA ILE A 127 12.87 10.72 -7.51
C ILE A 127 13.67 11.81 -8.21
N GLY A 128 13.90 12.93 -7.55
CA GLY A 128 14.77 14.00 -8.07
C GLY A 128 16.15 13.49 -8.50
N GLY A 129 16.54 13.79 -9.74
CA GLY A 129 17.79 13.29 -10.33
C GLY A 129 17.71 11.89 -10.94
N VAL A 130 16.50 11.32 -11.05
CA VAL A 130 16.22 10.07 -11.76
C VAL A 130 15.33 10.40 -12.95
N GLU A 131 15.80 10.17 -14.16
CA GLU A 131 15.06 10.46 -15.39
C GLU A 131 14.53 9.18 -16.04
N GLY A 132 13.37 9.28 -16.70
CA GLY A 132 12.78 8.18 -17.45
C GLY A 132 11.45 7.67 -16.86
N ARG A 133 11.00 6.55 -17.41
CA ARG A 133 9.79 5.84 -16.97
C ARG A 133 10.19 4.58 -16.24
N TYR A 134 9.56 4.34 -15.09
CA TYR A 134 9.84 3.20 -14.23
C TYR A 134 8.52 2.49 -13.88
N CYS A 135 8.49 1.20 -14.13
CA CYS A 135 7.46 0.34 -13.56
C CYS A 135 7.90 0.00 -12.13
N VAL A 136 7.18 0.52 -11.15
CA VAL A 136 7.42 0.23 -9.74
C VAL A 136 6.55 -0.94 -9.32
N VAL A 137 7.16 -2.01 -8.84
CA VAL A 137 6.47 -3.21 -8.36
C VAL A 137 6.71 -3.31 -6.86
N GLY A 138 5.65 -3.31 -6.06
CA GLY A 138 5.71 -3.59 -4.63
C GLY A 138 5.99 -5.08 -4.41
N VAL A 139 7.05 -5.41 -3.69
CA VAL A 139 7.42 -6.81 -3.39
C VAL A 139 7.45 -7.09 -1.89
N VAL A 140 7.25 -6.05 -1.09
CA VAL A 140 7.20 -6.11 0.39
C VAL A 140 6.28 -5.02 0.87
N GLU A 141 5.43 -5.35 1.81
CA GLU A 141 4.58 -4.41 2.52
C GLU A 141 5.00 -4.30 4.00
N LYS A 142 4.85 -3.11 4.57
CA LYS A 142 5.07 -2.91 6.01
C LYS A 142 3.85 -3.38 6.78
N GLY A 143 4.09 -3.97 7.96
CA GLY A 143 3.00 -4.24 8.89
C GLY A 143 2.31 -2.95 9.35
N TYR A 144 1.01 -3.05 9.58
CA TYR A 144 0.15 -1.99 10.11
C TYR A 144 -0.30 -2.33 11.53
N GLY A 145 -0.53 -1.32 12.34
CA GLY A 145 -1.13 -1.50 13.66
C GLY A 145 -1.57 -0.18 14.29
N ASP A 146 -2.69 -0.22 14.98
CA ASP A 146 -3.17 0.89 15.79
C ASP A 146 -2.62 0.81 17.22
N VAL A 147 -2.14 1.94 17.73
CA VAL A 147 -1.67 2.05 19.10
C VAL A 147 -2.45 3.14 19.83
N LYS A 148 -3.05 2.77 20.94
CA LYS A 148 -3.82 3.69 21.78
C LYS A 148 -3.02 4.13 23.00
N PHE A 149 -2.71 5.41 23.09
CA PHE A 149 -2.07 6.02 24.26
C PHE A 149 -3.13 6.61 25.19
N ILE A 150 -3.04 6.29 26.49
CA ILE A 150 -4.02 6.73 27.48
C ILE A 150 -3.31 7.48 28.61
N ALA A 151 -3.62 8.75 28.80
CA ALA A 151 -3.22 9.50 29.96
C ALA A 151 -4.39 9.62 30.96
N ARG A 152 -4.15 9.34 32.23
CA ARG A 152 -5.17 9.36 33.30
C ARG A 152 -4.80 10.34 34.40
N SER A 153 -5.81 10.92 35.04
CA SER A 153 -5.68 11.69 36.27
C SER A 153 -6.80 11.35 37.24
N LYS A 154 -6.70 11.88 38.47
CA LYS A 154 -7.77 11.77 39.47
C LYS A 154 -8.99 12.66 39.17
N GLY A 155 -8.89 13.49 38.12
CA GLY A 155 -9.87 14.53 37.85
C GLY A 155 -9.73 15.74 38.83
N GLY A 156 -10.69 16.62 38.76
CA GLY A 156 -10.74 17.82 39.61
C GLY A 156 -11.75 18.84 39.08
N HIS A 157 -11.95 19.93 39.83
CA HIS A 157 -12.83 21.00 39.41
C HIS A 157 -12.12 21.87 38.34
N ALA A 158 -12.80 22.17 37.24
CA ALA A 158 -12.22 22.90 36.10
C ALA A 158 -11.76 24.33 36.46
N SER A 159 -12.34 24.96 37.51
CA SER A 159 -11.93 26.29 37.96
C SER A 159 -10.64 26.30 38.82
N ALA A 160 -10.15 25.11 39.23
CA ALA A 160 -8.93 24.94 40.00
C ALA A 160 -8.09 23.80 39.40
N PRO A 161 -7.59 23.96 38.16
CA PRO A 161 -6.92 22.89 37.46
C PRO A 161 -5.55 22.61 38.08
N GLY A 162 -5.23 21.33 38.23
CA GLY A 162 -3.88 20.88 38.55
C GLY A 162 -2.91 21.07 37.38
N LYS A 163 -1.61 20.91 37.65
CA LYS A 163 -0.59 20.83 36.61
C LYS A 163 -0.53 19.41 36.03
N ASN A 164 0.01 19.28 34.79
CA ASN A 164 0.18 18.00 34.13
C ASN A 164 -1.12 17.20 33.93
N THR A 165 -2.17 17.88 33.51
CA THR A 165 -3.43 17.21 33.16
C THR A 165 -3.29 16.29 31.95
N PRO A 166 -4.19 15.31 31.73
CA PRO A 166 -4.04 14.28 30.71
C PRO A 166 -3.81 14.80 29.31
N LEU A 167 -4.60 15.77 28.84
CA LEU A 167 -4.47 16.31 27.49
C LEU A 167 -3.12 17.00 27.22
N PRO A 168 -2.61 17.92 28.07
CA PRO A 168 -1.26 18.47 27.93
C PRO A 168 -0.16 17.40 27.91
N ARG A 169 -0.30 16.32 28.69
CA ARG A 169 0.68 15.22 28.66
C ARG A 169 0.65 14.46 27.32
N LEU A 170 -0.55 14.17 26.81
CA LEU A 170 -0.69 13.55 25.48
C LEU A 170 -0.17 14.47 24.38
N GLY A 171 -0.48 15.77 24.45
CA GLY A 171 0.05 16.76 23.51
C GLY A 171 1.58 16.83 23.51
N ALA A 172 2.19 16.89 24.70
CA ALA A 172 3.65 16.87 24.82
C ALA A 172 4.27 15.58 24.25
N PHE A 173 3.67 14.43 24.52
CA PHE A 173 4.10 13.15 23.98
C PHE A 173 3.99 13.12 22.43
N MET A 174 2.87 13.58 21.86
CA MET A 174 2.71 13.63 20.40
C MET A 174 3.76 14.51 19.73
N VAL A 175 4.00 15.71 20.30
CA VAL A 175 5.04 16.62 19.81
C VAL A 175 6.44 16.00 19.93
N ASP A 176 6.73 15.33 21.04
CA ASP A 176 8.03 14.68 21.24
C ASP A 176 8.29 13.56 20.22
N VAL A 177 7.30 12.71 19.96
CA VAL A 177 7.41 11.65 18.95
C VAL A 177 7.61 12.21 17.54
N GLU A 178 6.94 13.31 17.22
CA GLU A 178 7.07 13.97 15.91
C GLU A 178 8.44 14.64 15.74
N GLN A 179 8.94 15.32 16.78
CA GLN A 179 10.21 16.03 16.75
C GLN A 179 11.43 15.12 16.91
N HIS A 180 11.31 14.06 17.71
CA HIS A 180 12.38 13.15 18.05
C HIS A 180 12.03 11.73 17.62
N ASN A 181 11.81 11.55 16.31
CA ASN A 181 11.40 10.26 15.74
C ASN A 181 12.11 9.05 16.41
N PRO A 182 11.36 8.20 17.14
CA PRO A 182 11.96 7.09 17.89
C PRO A 182 12.28 5.87 17.01
N PHE A 183 11.88 5.91 15.73
CA PHE A 183 11.97 4.74 14.87
C PHE A 183 13.34 4.62 14.19
N LYS A 184 13.83 3.39 14.12
CA LYS A 184 15.09 3.07 13.43
C LYS A 184 14.94 3.25 11.93
N VAL A 185 15.87 3.98 11.34
CA VAL A 185 15.98 4.11 9.87
C VAL A 185 16.85 2.98 9.33
N GLU A 186 16.33 2.24 8.35
CA GLU A 186 17.01 1.07 7.80
C GLU A 186 16.87 1.00 6.27
N ILE A 187 17.97 0.72 5.59
CA ILE A 187 17.97 0.41 4.15
C ILE A 187 17.86 -1.11 4.04
N THR A 188 16.64 -1.60 3.86
CA THR A 188 16.38 -3.03 3.69
C THR A 188 17.02 -3.56 2.41
N PRO A 189 17.20 -4.88 2.25
CA PRO A 189 17.67 -5.47 0.99
C PRO A 189 16.84 -5.04 -0.22
N THR A 190 15.51 -4.99 -0.09
CA THR A 190 14.58 -4.55 -1.13
C THR A 190 14.82 -3.09 -1.53
N VAL A 191 14.93 -2.19 -0.56
CA VAL A 191 15.21 -0.76 -0.82
C VAL A 191 16.60 -0.58 -1.44
N ARG A 192 17.59 -1.36 -1.01
CA ARG A 192 18.93 -1.36 -1.60
C ARG A 192 18.89 -1.79 -3.06
N GLU A 193 18.19 -2.87 -3.37
CA GLU A 193 18.03 -3.39 -4.72
C GLU A 193 17.34 -2.37 -5.63
N MET A 194 16.26 -1.74 -5.16
CA MET A 194 15.56 -0.68 -5.87
C MET A 194 16.51 0.46 -6.26
N PHE A 195 17.28 0.99 -5.31
CA PHE A 195 18.24 2.05 -5.58
C PHE A 195 19.36 1.61 -6.53
N SER A 196 19.83 0.39 -6.40
CA SER A 196 20.86 -0.17 -7.29
C SER A 196 20.37 -0.26 -8.73
N ARG A 197 19.13 -0.68 -8.95
CA ARG A 197 18.51 -0.74 -10.29
C ARG A 197 18.25 0.63 -10.88
N MET A 198 17.92 1.62 -10.06
CA MET A 198 17.70 3.00 -10.51
C MET A 198 19.01 3.77 -10.77
N ALA A 199 20.09 3.45 -10.07
CA ALA A 199 21.35 4.18 -10.09
C ALA A 199 21.93 4.42 -11.52
N PRO A 200 21.87 3.50 -12.48
CA PRO A 200 22.36 3.75 -13.84
C PRO A 200 21.75 4.96 -14.53
N ASN A 201 20.48 5.25 -14.22
CA ASN A 201 19.69 6.33 -14.83
C ASN A 201 19.61 7.60 -13.97
N MET A 202 20.43 7.68 -12.93
CA MET A 202 20.53 8.86 -12.07
C MET A 202 21.55 9.87 -12.60
N THR A 203 21.36 11.14 -12.26
CA THR A 203 22.40 12.17 -12.44
C THR A 203 23.68 11.77 -11.71
N TYR A 204 24.84 12.23 -12.19
CA TYR A 204 26.13 11.77 -11.69
C TYR A 204 26.29 11.82 -10.16
N PRO A 205 25.93 12.91 -9.45
CA PRO A 205 26.04 12.94 -7.99
C PRO A 205 25.17 11.88 -7.29
N MET A 206 23.95 11.68 -7.77
CA MET A 206 23.01 10.67 -7.24
C MET A 206 23.52 9.27 -7.54
N LYS A 207 23.98 9.04 -8.77
CA LYS A 207 24.60 7.75 -9.16
C LYS A 207 25.77 7.40 -8.24
N LEU A 208 26.64 8.34 -7.96
CA LEU A 208 27.79 8.12 -7.06
C LEU A 208 27.34 7.66 -5.67
N ILE A 209 26.29 8.26 -5.11
CA ILE A 209 25.77 7.93 -3.79
C ILE A 209 25.06 6.57 -3.81
N PHE A 210 24.10 6.39 -4.72
CA PHE A 210 23.22 5.22 -4.71
C PHE A 210 23.88 3.96 -5.27
N ALA A 211 24.84 4.06 -6.16
CA ALA A 211 25.66 2.92 -6.59
C ALA A 211 26.66 2.47 -5.49
N ASN A 212 26.97 3.33 -4.52
CA ASN A 212 27.90 3.06 -3.44
C ASN A 212 27.25 3.14 -2.06
N LEU A 213 26.05 2.58 -1.91
CA LEU A 213 25.31 2.55 -0.64
C LEU A 213 26.08 1.87 0.50
N TRP A 214 27.05 1.01 0.20
CA TRP A 214 27.94 0.44 1.19
C TRP A 214 28.75 1.52 1.95
N LEU A 215 29.10 2.61 1.28
CA LEU A 215 29.83 3.77 1.82
C LEU A 215 28.87 4.86 2.30
N PHE A 216 27.86 5.19 1.51
CA PHE A 216 27.00 6.35 1.72
C PHE A 216 25.72 6.04 2.52
N SER A 217 25.50 4.79 2.98
CA SER A 217 24.28 4.46 3.74
C SER A 217 24.07 5.31 5.00
N PRO A 218 25.10 5.72 5.79
CA PRO A 218 24.84 6.60 6.93
C PRO A 218 24.29 7.95 6.51
N LEU A 219 24.80 8.51 5.41
CA LEU A 219 24.33 9.78 4.85
C LEU A 219 22.90 9.66 4.34
N VAL A 220 22.60 8.62 3.57
CA VAL A 220 21.26 8.36 3.02
C VAL A 220 20.24 8.17 4.13
N LYS A 221 20.57 7.38 5.17
CA LYS A 221 19.71 7.18 6.36
C LYS A 221 19.40 8.48 7.10
N LYS A 222 20.33 9.42 7.12
CA LYS A 222 20.13 10.71 7.80
C LYS A 222 19.33 11.71 6.93
N LEU A 223 19.62 11.78 5.65
CA LEU A 223 19.06 12.81 4.78
C LEU A 223 17.70 12.41 4.18
N MET A 224 17.53 11.16 3.73
CA MET A 224 16.33 10.74 3.01
C MET A 224 15.04 10.97 3.81
N PRO A 225 14.94 10.60 5.10
CA PRO A 225 13.75 10.89 5.88
C PRO A 225 13.44 12.37 6.06
N ALA A 226 14.48 13.21 6.06
CA ALA A 226 14.33 14.66 6.24
C ALA A 226 13.85 15.39 4.98
N ILE A 227 14.15 14.85 3.79
CA ILE A 227 13.84 15.51 2.51
C ILE A 227 12.67 14.89 1.76
N SER A 228 12.25 13.69 2.12
CA SER A 228 11.20 12.93 1.41
C SER A 228 10.34 12.12 2.38
N PRO A 229 9.07 12.48 2.60
CA PRO A 229 8.13 11.65 3.37
C PRO A 229 7.99 10.23 2.81
N ALA A 230 7.95 10.08 1.48
CA ALA A 230 7.92 8.77 0.84
C ALA A 230 9.22 7.99 1.07
N GLY A 231 10.38 8.67 1.03
CA GLY A 231 11.67 8.08 1.39
C GLY A 231 11.72 7.63 2.85
N ALA A 232 11.17 8.43 3.76
CA ALA A 232 11.02 8.05 5.17
C ALA A 232 10.16 6.79 5.31
N ALA A 233 9.00 6.76 4.64
CA ALA A 233 8.08 5.63 4.68
C ALA A 233 8.70 4.33 4.18
N MET A 234 9.60 4.38 3.19
CA MET A 234 10.32 3.20 2.70
C MET A 234 11.40 2.68 3.65
N MET A 235 11.93 3.53 4.54
CA MET A 235 13.14 3.24 5.31
C MET A 235 12.91 3.11 6.81
N GLN A 236 11.72 3.45 7.33
CA GLN A 236 11.40 3.39 8.76
C GLN A 236 9.92 3.13 9.00
N THR A 237 9.58 2.75 10.23
CA THR A 237 8.20 2.80 10.72
C THR A 237 7.74 4.27 10.73
N THR A 238 6.52 4.49 10.30
CA THR A 238 5.86 5.81 10.35
C THR A 238 4.78 5.81 11.43
N CYS A 239 4.55 6.93 12.07
CA CYS A 239 3.50 7.11 13.05
C CYS A 239 2.70 8.35 12.70
N ALA A 240 1.37 8.22 12.70
CA ALA A 240 0.45 9.33 12.53
C ALA A 240 -0.55 9.37 13.69
N PHE A 241 -0.68 10.51 14.33
CA PHE A 241 -1.69 10.72 15.37
C PHE A 241 -2.99 11.18 14.71
N THR A 242 -3.94 10.28 14.50
CA THR A 242 -5.16 10.54 13.72
C THR A 242 -6.38 10.83 14.56
N THR A 243 -6.38 10.45 15.85
CA THR A 243 -7.53 10.65 16.73
C THR A 243 -7.07 11.07 18.14
N ALA A 244 -7.68 12.12 18.68
CA ALA A 244 -7.53 12.51 20.07
C ALA A 244 -8.92 12.70 20.70
N LYS A 245 -9.13 12.12 21.88
CA LYS A 245 -10.38 12.24 22.65
C LYS A 245 -10.03 12.57 24.10
N GLY A 246 -10.80 13.48 24.73
CA GLY A 246 -10.63 13.92 26.10
C GLY A 246 -11.96 14.24 26.76
#